data_4aeed89deafafaeefcf19a205318c8ca
#
_entry.id   4aeed89deafafaeefcf19a205318c8ca
#
_cell.length_a   1.000
_cell.length_b   1.000
_cell.length_c   1.000
_cell.angle_alpha   90.00
_cell.angle_beta   90.00
_cell.angle_gamma   90.00
#
_symmetry.space_group_name_H-M   'P 1'
#
loop_
_entity.id
_entity.type
_entity.pdbx_description
1 polymer ?
#
loop_
_entity_poly.entity_id
_entity_poly.type
_entity_poly.pdbx_seq_one_letter_code
_entity_poly.pdbx_strand_id
1 'polypeptide(L)' 'MIEVSFSKRHYHLQGEMQEWCEKNIGPGTWSYNKDIENPDDTWCINSMFGNTFFTFRHEQDATAFKLVWS' A
#
# COMPACT_ATOMS: atom_id res chain seq x y z
N MET A 1 11.02 -0.36 -6.29
CA MET A 1 9.83 -0.25 -5.42
C MET A 1 9.29 -1.64 -5.12
N ILE A 2 8.68 -1.80 -3.98
CA ILE A 2 8.25 -3.11 -3.50
C ILE A 2 6.72 -3.16 -3.45
N GLU A 3 6.13 -4.14 -4.12
CA GLU A 3 4.68 -4.33 -4.18
C GLU A 3 4.24 -5.40 -3.20
N VAL A 4 3.17 -5.12 -2.45
CA VAL A 4 2.51 -6.09 -1.57
C VAL A 4 1.06 -6.19 -1.99
N SER A 5 0.59 -7.39 -2.31
CA SER A 5 -0.78 -7.59 -2.78
C SER A 5 -1.61 -8.39 -1.78
N PHE A 6 -2.89 -8.07 -1.73
CA PHE A 6 -3.86 -8.79 -0.91
C PHE A 6 -5.03 -9.23 -1.77
N SER A 7 -5.55 -10.41 -1.47
CA SER A 7 -6.69 -10.95 -2.18
C SER A 7 -7.99 -10.26 -1.76
N LYS A 8 -9.06 -10.54 -2.50
CA LYS A 8 -10.38 -9.97 -2.28
C LYS A 8 -10.88 -10.08 -0.83
N ARG A 9 -10.54 -11.12 -0.11
CA ARG A 9 -10.99 -11.32 1.28
C ARG A 9 -10.45 -10.28 2.26
N HIS A 10 -9.41 -9.53 1.88
CA HIS A 10 -8.86 -8.45 2.69
C HIS A 10 -9.40 -7.09 2.29
N TYR A 11 -10.30 -7.04 1.33
CA TYR A 11 -10.80 -5.80 0.77
C TYR A 11 -11.43 -4.88 1.81
N HIS A 12 -12.15 -5.45 2.79
CA HIS A 12 -12.81 -4.67 3.83
C HIS A 12 -11.82 -3.97 4.78
N LEU A 13 -10.56 -4.39 4.79
CA LEU A 13 -9.52 -3.78 5.62
C LEU A 13 -8.75 -2.67 4.89
N GLN A 14 -9.09 -2.42 3.63
CA GLN A 14 -8.35 -1.45 2.80
C GLN A 14 -8.25 -0.07 3.44
N GLY A 15 -9.33 0.44 4.00
CA GLY A 15 -9.34 1.75 4.67
C GLY A 15 -8.43 1.79 5.87
N GLU A 16 -8.44 0.73 6.68
CA GLU A 16 -7.58 0.62 7.85
C GLU A 16 -6.11 0.52 7.47
N MET A 17 -5.81 -0.21 6.39
CA MET A 17 -4.46 -0.34 5.87
C MET A 17 -3.91 1.00 5.40
N GLN A 18 -4.74 1.78 4.69
CA GLN A 18 -4.35 3.11 4.24
C GLN A 18 -4.07 4.03 5.43
N GLU A 19 -4.93 4.01 6.42
CA GLU A 19 -4.75 4.83 7.62
C GLU A 19 -3.46 4.45 8.35
N TRP A 20 -3.19 3.16 8.47
CA TRP A 20 -1.95 2.69 9.09
C TRP A 20 -0.72 3.21 8.35
N CYS A 21 -0.75 3.17 7.01
CA CYS A 21 0.34 3.66 6.19
C CYS A 21 0.56 5.16 6.39
N GLU A 22 -0.51 5.93 6.45
CA GLU A 22 -0.42 7.38 6.66
C GLU A 22 0.20 7.71 8.02
N LYS A 23 -0.12 6.94 9.04
CA LYS A 23 0.37 7.18 10.40
C LYS A 23 1.79 6.67 10.63
N ASN A 24 2.16 5.57 10.01
CA ASN A 24 3.40 4.86 10.34
C ASN A 24 4.49 4.98 9.28
N ILE A 25 4.13 5.29 8.04
CA ILE A 25 5.09 5.35 6.94
C ILE A 25 5.22 6.77 6.40
N GLY A 26 4.11 7.39 6.08
CA GLY A 26 4.12 8.74 5.54
C GLY A 26 3.03 8.96 4.51
N PRO A 27 3.13 10.01 3.71
CA PRO A 27 2.11 10.33 2.72
C PRO A 27 2.07 9.30 1.59
N GLY A 28 0.88 9.04 1.09
CA GLY A 28 0.66 8.14 -0.03
C GLY A 28 -0.66 8.46 -0.70
N THR A 29 -0.87 7.93 -1.90
CA THR A 29 -2.07 8.20 -2.66
C THR A 29 -2.43 7.03 -3.58
N TRP A 30 -3.56 7.15 -4.22
CA TRP A 30 -4.04 6.19 -5.20
C TRP A 30 -3.24 6.33 -6.51
N SER A 31 -2.89 5.21 -7.15
CA SER A 31 -2.17 5.23 -8.41
C SER A 31 -2.75 4.20 -9.38
N TYR A 32 -3.01 4.62 -10.60
CA TYR A 32 -3.59 3.75 -11.63
C TYR A 32 -2.63 2.68 -12.12
N ASN A 33 -1.33 2.94 -12.09
CA ASN A 33 -0.33 2.04 -12.65
C ASN A 33 0.52 1.32 -11.60
N LYS A 34 0.13 1.42 -10.35
CA LYS A 34 0.81 0.79 -9.21
C LYS A 34 2.23 1.33 -8.97
N ASP A 35 2.54 2.48 -9.53
CA ASP A 35 3.82 3.16 -9.29
C ASP A 35 3.61 4.43 -8.48
N ILE A 36 4.58 4.76 -7.65
CA ILE A 36 4.55 6.00 -6.87
C ILE A 36 4.94 7.15 -7.79
N GLU A 37 3.95 7.91 -8.23
CA GLU A 37 4.16 9.01 -9.19
C GLU A 37 4.53 10.33 -8.53
N ASN A 38 3.95 10.58 -7.35
CA ASN A 38 4.23 11.81 -6.61
C ASN A 38 5.56 11.66 -5.88
N PRO A 39 6.55 12.55 -6.11
CA PRO A 39 7.86 12.44 -5.47
C PRO A 39 7.80 12.56 -3.93
N ASP A 40 6.75 13.14 -3.38
CA ASP A 40 6.59 13.27 -1.95
C ASP A 40 5.95 12.05 -1.29
N ASP A 41 5.37 11.14 -2.08
CA ASP A 41 4.72 9.95 -1.54
C ASP A 41 5.73 8.84 -1.24
N THR A 42 5.46 8.11 -0.16
CA THR A 42 6.27 6.96 0.24
C THR A 42 5.60 5.63 -0.08
N TRP A 43 4.33 5.67 -0.44
CA TRP A 43 3.57 4.49 -0.84
C TRP A 43 2.44 4.89 -1.77
N CYS A 44 1.88 3.91 -2.48
CA CYS A 44 0.66 4.12 -3.24
C CYS A 44 -0.23 2.89 -3.13
N ILE A 45 -1.50 3.05 -3.47
CA ILE A 45 -2.48 1.98 -3.44
C ILE A 45 -3.18 1.88 -4.78
N ASN A 46 -3.49 0.66 -5.18
CA ASN A 46 -4.29 0.37 -6.37
C ASN A 46 -5.19 -0.83 -6.07
N SER A 47 -6.32 -0.91 -6.75
CA SER A 47 -7.21 -2.06 -6.63
C SER A 47 -7.63 -2.49 -8.02
N MET A 48 -7.50 -3.78 -8.32
CA MET A 48 -7.75 -4.31 -9.66
C MET A 48 -8.17 -5.77 -9.56
N PHE A 49 -9.27 -6.12 -10.22
CA PHE A 49 -9.78 -7.49 -10.26
C PHE A 49 -9.96 -8.14 -8.90
N GLY A 50 -10.38 -7.35 -7.91
CA GLY A 50 -10.63 -7.84 -6.56
C GLY A 50 -9.39 -7.97 -5.69
N ASN A 51 -8.24 -7.55 -6.18
CA ASN A 51 -7.00 -7.53 -5.42
C ASN A 51 -6.62 -6.09 -5.07
N THR A 52 -6.02 -5.92 -3.90
CA THR A 52 -5.50 -4.62 -3.47
C THR A 52 -3.99 -4.67 -3.48
N PHE A 53 -3.37 -3.66 -4.08
CA PHE A 53 -1.91 -3.57 -4.22
C PHE A 53 -1.41 -2.34 -3.50
N PHE A 54 -0.43 -2.53 -2.61
CA PHE A 54 0.30 -1.44 -1.99
C PHE A 54 1.73 -1.48 -2.51
N THR A 55 2.21 -0.36 -3.02
CA THR A 55 3.58 -0.23 -3.49
C THR A 55 4.33 0.69 -2.55
N PHE A 56 5.49 0.26 -2.08
CA PHE A 56 6.31 1.02 -1.14
C PHE A 56 7.63 1.42 -1.80
N ARG A 57 8.07 2.62 -1.49
CA ARG A 57 9.34 3.13 -2.01
C ARG A 57 10.53 2.44 -1.33
N HIS A 58 10.40 2.10 -0.05
CA HIS A 58 11.46 1.51 0.75
C HIS A 58 11.08 0.09 1.21
N GLU A 59 12.04 -0.83 1.12
CA GLU A 59 11.84 -2.22 1.50
C GLU A 59 11.46 -2.36 2.98
N GLN A 60 12.06 -1.55 3.85
CA GLN A 60 11.77 -1.58 5.28
C GLN A 60 10.30 -1.26 5.57
N ASP A 61 9.71 -0.37 4.80
CA ASP A 61 8.29 0.00 4.96
C ASP A 61 7.39 -1.15 4.51
N ALA A 62 7.71 -1.80 3.40
CA ALA A 62 6.97 -2.95 2.92
C ALA A 62 7.03 -4.10 3.93
N THR A 63 8.20 -4.31 4.54
CA THR A 63 8.38 -5.36 5.54
C THR A 63 7.53 -5.09 6.78
N ALA A 64 7.55 -3.85 7.28
CA ALA A 64 6.75 -3.46 8.43
C ALA A 64 5.26 -3.65 8.15
N PHE A 65 4.82 -3.27 6.96
CA PHE A 65 3.43 -3.43 6.54
C PHE A 65 3.02 -4.92 6.52
N LYS A 66 3.86 -5.77 5.95
CA LYS A 66 3.60 -7.21 5.91
C LYS A 66 3.48 -7.83 7.30
N LEU A 67 4.30 -7.38 8.24
CA LEU A 67 4.27 -7.90 9.61
C LEU A 67 2.96 -7.58 10.31
N VAL A 68 2.37 -6.45 10.01
CA VAL A 68 1.11 -6.02 10.62
C VAL A 68 -0.10 -6.70 9.98
N TRP A 69 -0.08 -6.84 8.65
CA TRP A 69 -1.26 -7.23 7.88
C TRP A 69 -1.21 -8.61 7.23
N SER A 70 -0.20 -9.36 7.48
CA SER A 70 -0.11 -10.72 6.92
C SER A 70 -0.98 -11.74 7.68
#